data_008aafbd3cb3f3288a1b75b305882f8c
#
_entry.id   008aafbd3cb3f3288a1b75b305882f8c
#
_cell.length_a   1.000
_cell.length_b   1.000
_cell.length_c   1.000
_cell.angle_alpha   90.00
_cell.angle_beta   90.00
_cell.angle_gamma   90.00
#
_symmetry.space_group_name_H-M   'P 1'
#
loop_
_entity.id
_entity.type
_entity.pdbx_description
1 polymer ?
#
loop_
_entity_poly.entity_id
_entity_poly.type
_entity_poly.pdbx_seq_one_letter_code
_entity_poly.pdbx_strand_id
1 'polypeptide(L)'
;KVRNLKEKGFYAKSGFKGDELFGMNLFTAGSSKMVTITEGELDALSVAQILKGSYTNPVVSLPSATPSKKLWENCKEWLDSFQKIVLSVDTDDAGNALADKIAKLFPNKVYRVNHHPYKDANDFLKNSKGAEFKSAWWAASKYTPENVMNTTEDFLSLYQDAPEHEYVPTGIQALDDKILGLMQGHFTVIKAPTGIGKTEVMRYLEYNMITRGVPIAAMHVEETKLRSLLGLVSYECNDNLTR
;
A
#
# COMPACT_ATOMS: atom_id res chain seq x y z
N LYS A 1 29.24 1.44 11.70
CA LYS A 1 28.20 0.62 12.33
C LYS A 1 28.83 -0.54 13.07
N VAL A 2 28.42 -0.77 14.32
CA VAL A 2 28.96 -1.82 15.19
C VAL A 2 27.80 -2.67 15.69
N ARG A 3 27.95 -3.99 15.58
CA ARG A 3 26.95 -4.94 16.09
C ARG A 3 27.36 -5.43 17.48
N ASN A 4 26.45 -5.33 18.44
CA ASN A 4 26.60 -5.99 19.71
C ASN A 4 26.14 -7.46 19.57
N LEU A 5 27.08 -8.39 19.68
CA LEU A 5 26.79 -9.82 19.51
C LEU A 5 25.98 -10.43 20.67
N LYS A 6 26.03 -9.84 21.86
CA LYS A 6 25.32 -10.33 23.04
C LYS A 6 23.83 -9.89 23.03
N GLU A 7 23.58 -8.64 22.67
CA GLU A 7 22.27 -8.00 22.77
C GLU A 7 21.54 -7.87 21.42
N LYS A 8 22.13 -8.40 20.33
CA LYS A 8 21.62 -8.27 18.95
C LYS A 8 21.36 -6.82 18.50
N GLY A 9 21.94 -5.85 19.19
CA GLY A 9 21.77 -4.43 18.88
C GLY A 9 22.84 -3.92 17.90
N PHE A 10 22.53 -2.80 17.25
CA PHE A 10 23.49 -2.07 16.42
C PHE A 10 23.62 -0.64 16.96
N TYR A 11 24.84 -0.11 16.93
CA TYR A 11 25.05 1.32 17.14
C TYR A 11 25.98 1.90 16.07
N ALA A 12 25.78 3.16 15.76
CA ALA A 12 26.61 3.89 14.82
C ALA A 12 27.70 4.66 15.58
N LYS A 13 28.93 4.63 15.08
CA LYS A 13 29.98 5.53 15.57
C LYS A 13 29.70 6.97 15.10
N SER A 14 30.23 7.95 15.82
CA SER A 14 30.20 9.36 15.43
C SER A 14 30.58 9.55 13.97
N GLY A 15 29.79 10.36 13.24
CA GLY A 15 30.00 10.64 11.81
C GLY A 15 29.28 9.71 10.83
N PHE A 16 28.61 8.63 11.28
CA PHE A 16 27.79 7.81 10.42
C PHE A 16 26.47 8.55 10.07
N LYS A 17 26.27 8.87 8.79
CA LYS A 17 25.11 9.62 8.33
C LYS A 17 23.97 8.74 7.79
N GLY A 18 24.27 7.56 7.26
CA GLY A 18 23.29 6.67 6.65
C GLY A 18 22.61 7.24 5.38
N ASP A 19 23.32 8.14 4.69
CA ASP A 19 22.82 8.88 3.52
C ASP A 19 23.17 8.18 2.20
N GLU A 20 23.88 7.04 2.25
CA GLU A 20 24.31 6.25 1.09
C GLU A 20 24.10 4.76 1.36
N LEU A 21 23.96 3.99 0.29
CA LEU A 21 23.89 2.54 0.37
C LEU A 21 25.29 1.97 0.67
N PHE A 22 25.35 0.96 1.54
CA PHE A 22 26.59 0.25 1.79
C PHE A 22 27.09 -0.42 0.52
N GLY A 23 28.35 -0.20 0.19
CA GLY A 23 28.99 -0.76 -1.02
C GLY A 23 28.73 0.02 -2.30
N MET A 24 27.90 1.05 -2.32
CA MET A 24 27.60 1.86 -3.51
C MET A 24 28.85 2.47 -4.14
N ASN A 25 29.80 2.91 -3.30
CA ASN A 25 31.05 3.51 -3.75
C ASN A 25 32.00 2.56 -4.48
N LEU A 26 31.73 1.24 -4.46
CA LEU A 26 32.53 0.22 -5.15
C LEU A 26 32.13 0.05 -6.61
N PHE A 27 31.00 0.61 -7.02
CA PHE A 27 30.43 0.38 -8.35
C PHE A 27 30.08 1.70 -9.03
N THR A 28 30.56 1.85 -10.26
CA THR A 28 30.17 2.99 -11.10
C THR A 28 28.70 2.86 -11.54
N ALA A 29 28.02 3.98 -11.67
CA ALA A 29 26.65 4.05 -12.20
C ALA A 29 26.58 3.34 -13.56
N GLY A 30 25.58 2.47 -13.76
CA GLY A 30 25.39 1.73 -15.01
C GLY A 30 26.47 0.69 -15.35
N SER A 31 27.35 0.34 -14.41
CA SER A 31 28.42 -0.65 -14.63
C SER A 31 27.92 -2.07 -14.92
N SER A 32 26.65 -2.32 -14.69
CA SER A 32 25.96 -3.58 -15.00
C SER A 32 24.51 -3.30 -15.42
N LYS A 33 23.84 -4.32 -16.00
CA LYS A 33 22.40 -4.23 -16.27
C LYS A 33 21.55 -4.29 -15.00
N MET A 34 22.06 -4.91 -13.94
CA MET A 34 21.31 -5.16 -12.71
C MET A 34 22.11 -4.71 -11.49
N VAL A 35 21.41 -4.24 -10.46
CA VAL A 35 21.94 -4.00 -9.12
C VAL A 35 21.07 -4.77 -8.12
N THR A 36 21.72 -5.37 -7.10
CA THR A 36 21.00 -6.07 -6.02
C THR A 36 21.02 -5.21 -4.77
N ILE A 37 19.85 -5.04 -4.16
CA ILE A 37 19.69 -4.36 -2.86
C ILE A 37 19.28 -5.41 -1.83
N THR A 38 20.00 -5.43 -0.69
CA THR A 38 19.70 -6.28 0.47
C THR A 38 19.38 -5.41 1.69
N GLU A 39 18.78 -5.98 2.72
CA GLU A 39 18.51 -5.25 3.97
C GLU A 39 19.78 -5.00 4.78
N GLY A 40 20.63 -5.99 4.91
CA GLY A 40 21.81 -5.96 5.76
C GLY A 40 23.13 -6.09 5.00
N GLU A 41 24.17 -5.57 5.63
CA GLU A 41 25.53 -5.61 5.05
C GLU A 41 26.05 -7.05 4.90
N LEU A 42 25.68 -7.96 5.84
CA LEU A 42 26.07 -9.37 5.76
C LEU A 42 25.39 -10.08 4.60
N ASP A 43 24.12 -9.74 4.31
CA ASP A 43 23.42 -10.28 3.17
C ASP A 43 24.02 -9.78 1.87
N ALA A 44 24.41 -8.50 1.81
CA ALA A 44 25.12 -7.97 0.63
C ALA A 44 26.41 -8.70 0.37
N LEU A 45 27.19 -8.98 1.41
CA LEU A 45 28.46 -9.73 1.29
C LEU A 45 28.19 -11.19 0.87
N SER A 46 27.13 -11.81 1.42
CA SER A 46 26.71 -13.17 1.07
C SER A 46 26.29 -13.27 -0.39
N VAL A 47 25.43 -12.35 -0.85
CA VAL A 47 25.03 -12.27 -2.25
C VAL A 47 26.23 -12.03 -3.17
N ALA A 48 27.10 -11.09 -2.82
CA ALA A 48 28.32 -10.81 -3.59
C ALA A 48 29.23 -12.04 -3.69
N GLN A 49 29.38 -12.81 -2.61
CA GLN A 49 30.16 -14.05 -2.59
C GLN A 49 29.51 -15.14 -3.46
N ILE A 50 28.20 -15.33 -3.38
CA ILE A 50 27.46 -16.33 -4.17
C ILE A 50 27.49 -15.98 -5.66
N LEU A 51 27.31 -14.71 -6.01
CA LEU A 51 27.24 -14.26 -7.40
C LEU A 51 28.64 -14.03 -8.02
N LYS A 52 29.72 -14.23 -7.24
CA LYS A 52 31.08 -14.09 -7.75
C LYS A 52 31.28 -14.93 -9.01
N GLY A 53 31.77 -14.31 -10.09
CA GLY A 53 32.00 -14.95 -11.38
C GLY A 53 32.68 -14.02 -12.37
N SER A 54 32.53 -14.31 -13.68
CA SER A 54 33.17 -13.53 -14.76
C SER A 54 32.60 -12.12 -14.92
N TYR A 55 31.44 -11.82 -14.35
CA TYR A 55 30.78 -10.52 -14.43
C TYR A 55 30.66 -9.91 -13.05
N THR A 56 30.84 -8.59 -12.98
CA THR A 56 30.59 -7.82 -11.75
C THR A 56 29.09 -7.58 -11.61
N ASN A 57 28.52 -8.12 -10.54
CA ASN A 57 27.14 -7.82 -10.17
C ASN A 57 27.17 -6.84 -8.98
N PRO A 58 26.78 -5.57 -9.16
CA PRO A 58 26.67 -4.63 -8.07
C PRO A 58 25.70 -5.13 -7.00
N VAL A 59 26.18 -5.23 -5.77
CA VAL A 59 25.38 -5.62 -4.60
C VAL A 59 25.59 -4.58 -3.52
N VAL A 60 24.50 -4.03 -3.03
CA VAL A 60 24.50 -2.97 -2.01
C VAL A 60 23.50 -3.31 -0.92
N SER A 61 23.63 -2.71 0.25
CA SER A 61 22.61 -2.84 1.29
C SER A 61 22.17 -1.51 1.85
N LEU A 62 21.04 -1.56 2.54
CA LEU A 62 20.54 -0.43 3.30
C LEU A 62 21.43 -0.15 4.51
N PRO A 63 21.64 1.12 4.87
CA PRO A 63 22.38 1.47 6.08
C PRO A 63 21.57 1.24 7.37
N SER A 64 20.25 1.14 7.27
CA SER A 64 19.34 0.91 8.39
C SER A 64 18.02 0.31 7.89
N ALA A 65 17.28 -0.33 8.80
CA ALA A 65 15.94 -0.87 8.51
C ALA A 65 14.93 0.23 8.11
N THR A 66 15.17 1.48 8.54
CA THR A 66 14.32 2.63 8.18
C THR A 66 15.16 3.66 7.44
N PRO A 67 15.30 3.52 6.11
CA PRO A 67 16.09 4.43 5.29
C PRO A 67 15.49 5.84 5.27
N SER A 68 16.34 6.86 5.42
CA SER A 68 15.94 8.26 5.37
C SER A 68 15.49 8.68 3.95
N LYS A 69 14.70 9.77 3.86
CA LYS A 69 14.34 10.36 2.57
C LYS A 69 15.60 10.79 1.80
N LYS A 70 16.57 11.35 2.52
CA LYS A 70 17.83 11.83 1.96
C LYS A 70 18.67 10.72 1.33
N LEU A 71 18.63 9.50 1.89
CA LEU A 71 19.28 8.34 1.26
C LEU A 71 18.77 8.15 -0.17
N TRP A 72 17.45 8.14 -0.34
CA TRP A 72 16.83 7.90 -1.65
C TRP A 72 17.12 9.04 -2.64
N GLU A 73 17.14 10.27 -2.16
CA GLU A 73 17.52 11.43 -2.98
C GLU A 73 18.95 11.30 -3.50
N ASN A 74 19.89 10.92 -2.63
CA ASN A 74 21.30 10.76 -2.98
C ASN A 74 21.57 9.56 -3.91
N CYS A 75 20.82 8.46 -3.74
CA CYS A 75 21.06 7.23 -4.49
C CYS A 75 20.21 7.12 -5.77
N LYS A 76 19.25 8.02 -5.98
CA LYS A 76 18.25 7.90 -7.06
C LYS A 76 18.86 7.79 -8.44
N GLU A 77 19.74 8.72 -8.81
CA GLU A 77 20.37 8.74 -10.13
C GLU A 77 21.23 7.49 -10.35
N TRP A 78 21.97 7.09 -9.31
CA TRP A 78 22.81 5.90 -9.36
C TRP A 78 21.97 4.63 -9.54
N LEU A 79 20.89 4.45 -8.79
CA LEU A 79 19.97 3.32 -8.92
C LEU A 79 19.23 3.33 -10.26
N ASP A 80 18.87 4.49 -10.76
CA ASP A 80 18.16 4.65 -12.02
C ASP A 80 19.03 4.34 -13.25
N SER A 81 20.34 4.37 -13.10
CA SER A 81 21.31 3.98 -14.14
C SER A 81 21.26 2.49 -14.49
N PHE A 82 20.70 1.64 -13.63
CA PHE A 82 20.52 0.21 -13.88
C PHE A 82 19.19 -0.10 -14.55
N GLN A 83 19.17 -1.14 -15.38
CA GLN A 83 17.93 -1.58 -16.05
C GLN A 83 17.01 -2.34 -15.10
N LYS A 84 17.59 -3.06 -14.13
CA LYS A 84 16.84 -3.84 -13.12
C LYS A 84 17.42 -3.62 -11.74
N ILE A 85 16.54 -3.49 -10.76
CA ILE A 85 16.85 -3.46 -9.33
C ILE A 85 16.31 -4.76 -8.73
N VAL A 86 17.19 -5.64 -8.32
CA VAL A 86 16.83 -6.94 -7.73
C VAL A 86 16.82 -6.80 -6.22
N LEU A 87 15.68 -7.00 -5.58
CA LEU A 87 15.53 -6.96 -4.14
C LEU A 87 15.74 -8.37 -3.57
N SER A 88 16.72 -8.50 -2.70
CA SER A 88 16.96 -9.66 -1.86
C SER A 88 16.71 -9.25 -0.41
N VAL A 89 15.43 -9.08 -0.08
CA VAL A 89 14.92 -8.58 1.21
C VAL A 89 14.02 -9.63 1.84
N ASP A 90 13.86 -9.58 3.15
CA ASP A 90 13.01 -10.52 3.92
C ASP A 90 11.56 -10.48 3.39
N THR A 91 10.83 -11.59 3.60
CA THR A 91 9.42 -11.71 3.19
C THR A 91 8.45 -11.33 4.31
N ASP A 92 8.91 -10.57 5.29
CA ASP A 92 8.09 -10.02 6.37
C ASP A 92 7.48 -8.65 5.98
N ASP A 93 6.64 -8.09 6.86
CA ASP A 93 5.95 -6.83 6.63
C ASP A 93 6.92 -5.66 6.37
N ALA A 94 8.09 -5.66 7.04
CA ALA A 94 9.10 -4.63 6.86
C ALA A 94 9.76 -4.70 5.46
N GLY A 95 10.12 -5.91 5.02
CA GLY A 95 10.66 -6.14 3.68
C GLY A 95 9.63 -5.88 2.58
N ASN A 96 8.34 -6.18 2.81
CA ASN A 96 7.25 -5.85 1.89
C ASN A 96 7.09 -4.33 1.76
N ALA A 97 7.01 -3.60 2.88
CA ALA A 97 6.91 -2.13 2.88
C ALA A 97 8.11 -1.46 2.19
N LEU A 98 9.30 -2.04 2.36
CA LEU A 98 10.50 -1.58 1.68
C LEU A 98 10.42 -1.82 0.17
N ALA A 99 10.00 -3.00 -0.26
CA ALA A 99 9.82 -3.33 -1.67
C ALA A 99 8.81 -2.41 -2.34
N ASP A 100 7.67 -2.13 -1.68
CA ASP A 100 6.66 -1.16 -2.15
C ASP A 100 7.24 0.24 -2.33
N LYS A 101 8.03 0.69 -1.35
CA LYS A 101 8.66 2.01 -1.42
C LYS A 101 9.62 2.12 -2.60
N ILE A 102 10.46 1.09 -2.81
CA ILE A 102 11.42 1.07 -3.91
C ILE A 102 10.69 0.97 -5.26
N ALA A 103 9.63 0.16 -5.35
CA ALA A 103 8.83 0.02 -6.57
C ALA A 103 8.12 1.32 -6.97
N LYS A 104 7.68 2.12 -5.99
CA LYS A 104 7.12 3.47 -6.24
C LYS A 104 8.18 4.45 -6.75
N LEU A 105 9.43 4.34 -6.29
CA LEU A 105 10.52 5.21 -6.73
C LEU A 105 11.06 4.84 -8.11
N PHE A 106 11.04 3.53 -8.45
CA PHE A 106 11.58 2.97 -9.70
C PHE A 106 10.54 2.08 -10.40
N PRO A 107 9.49 2.66 -10.97
CA PRO A 107 8.44 1.90 -11.63
C PRO A 107 8.98 0.97 -12.72
N ASN A 108 8.47 -0.25 -12.76
CA ASN A 108 8.81 -1.26 -13.76
C ASN A 108 10.25 -1.82 -13.74
N LYS A 109 11.12 -1.36 -12.84
CA LYS A 109 12.53 -1.83 -12.75
C LYS A 109 12.77 -2.80 -11.59
N VAL A 110 11.82 -2.97 -10.67
CA VAL A 110 12.01 -3.73 -9.44
C VAL A 110 11.63 -5.19 -9.63
N TYR A 111 12.52 -6.07 -9.19
CA TYR A 111 12.36 -7.52 -9.18
C TYR A 111 12.64 -8.04 -7.78
N ARG A 112 11.97 -9.09 -7.33
CA ARG A 112 12.18 -9.67 -5.99
C ARG A 112 12.60 -11.12 -6.08
N VAL A 113 13.61 -11.47 -5.28
CA VAL A 113 14.07 -12.85 -5.12
C VAL A 113 13.13 -13.58 -4.15
N ASN A 114 12.75 -14.79 -4.51
CA ASN A 114 12.07 -15.69 -3.57
C ASN A 114 13.12 -16.46 -2.77
N HIS A 115 13.19 -16.24 -1.47
CA HIS A 115 14.16 -16.89 -0.58
C HIS A 115 13.69 -18.23 -0.03
N HIS A 116 12.43 -18.64 -0.28
CA HIS A 116 11.93 -19.91 0.27
C HIS A 116 12.82 -21.09 -0.15
N PRO A 117 13.20 -22.02 0.75
CA PRO A 117 12.74 -22.16 2.15
C PRO A 117 13.60 -21.40 3.19
N TYR A 118 14.60 -20.63 2.76
CA TYR A 118 15.48 -19.87 3.66
C TYR A 118 14.96 -18.45 3.87
N LYS A 119 15.46 -17.80 4.92
CA LYS A 119 15.05 -16.45 5.28
C LYS A 119 15.71 -15.39 4.38
N ASP A 120 17.03 -15.49 4.22
CA ASP A 120 17.88 -14.50 3.57
C ASP A 120 19.05 -15.15 2.82
N ALA A 121 19.82 -14.36 2.08
CA ALA A 121 20.96 -14.82 1.32
C ALA A 121 22.08 -15.43 2.20
N ASN A 122 22.25 -14.92 3.43
CA ASN A 122 23.24 -15.43 4.35
C ASN A 122 22.87 -16.85 4.84
N ASP A 123 21.58 -17.14 5.02
CA ASP A 123 21.13 -18.49 5.39
C ASP A 123 21.37 -19.49 4.24
N PHE A 124 21.19 -19.12 2.99
CA PHE A 124 21.60 -19.95 1.85
C PHE A 124 23.09 -20.27 1.89
N LEU A 125 23.92 -19.25 2.17
CA LEU A 125 25.36 -19.43 2.22
C LEU A 125 25.79 -20.34 3.37
N LYS A 126 25.25 -20.16 4.57
CA LYS A 126 25.52 -21.01 5.75
C LYS A 126 25.16 -22.47 5.51
N ASN A 127 24.10 -22.73 4.77
CA ASN A 127 23.66 -24.08 4.44
C ASN A 127 24.31 -24.64 3.16
N SER A 128 25.33 -23.99 2.62
CA SER A 128 26.03 -24.37 1.39
C SER A 128 25.12 -24.45 0.14
N LYS A 129 24.04 -23.65 0.14
CA LYS A 129 23.01 -23.59 -0.90
C LYS A 129 23.15 -22.39 -1.86
N GLY A 130 24.39 -21.92 -2.05
CA GLY A 130 24.65 -20.77 -2.91
C GLY A 130 24.20 -20.97 -4.37
N ALA A 131 24.27 -22.18 -4.90
CA ALA A 131 23.77 -22.49 -6.25
C ALA A 131 22.25 -22.31 -6.35
N GLU A 132 21.51 -22.72 -5.31
CA GLU A 132 20.03 -22.56 -5.23
C GLU A 132 19.68 -21.06 -5.15
N PHE A 133 20.38 -20.30 -4.32
CA PHE A 133 20.18 -18.84 -4.28
C PHE A 133 20.47 -18.20 -5.65
N LYS A 134 21.54 -18.57 -6.31
CA LYS A 134 21.88 -18.05 -7.64
C LYS A 134 20.76 -18.33 -8.66
N SER A 135 20.16 -19.51 -8.62
CA SER A 135 19.02 -19.87 -9.45
C SER A 135 17.79 -19.01 -9.11
N ALA A 136 17.47 -18.83 -7.82
CA ALA A 136 16.38 -17.97 -7.37
C ALA A 136 16.60 -16.50 -7.76
N TRP A 137 17.82 -16.02 -7.69
CA TRP A 137 18.19 -14.66 -8.09
C TRP A 137 17.98 -14.43 -9.61
N TRP A 138 18.35 -15.39 -10.46
CA TRP A 138 18.06 -15.31 -11.90
C TRP A 138 16.58 -15.43 -12.23
N ALA A 139 15.83 -16.16 -11.41
CA ALA A 139 14.38 -16.34 -11.50
C ALA A 139 13.59 -15.22 -10.79
N ALA A 140 14.27 -14.17 -10.32
CA ALA A 140 13.59 -13.06 -9.63
C ALA A 140 12.44 -12.51 -10.50
N SER A 141 11.24 -12.47 -9.93
CA SER A 141 10.03 -12.01 -10.60
C SER A 141 9.87 -10.50 -10.49
N LYS A 142 9.24 -9.89 -11.48
CA LYS A 142 8.90 -8.47 -11.42
C LYS A 142 8.02 -8.22 -10.20
N TYR A 143 8.42 -7.28 -9.36
CA TYR A 143 7.66 -6.90 -8.18
C TYR A 143 6.63 -5.83 -8.52
N THR A 144 5.40 -6.11 -8.13
CA THR A 144 4.29 -5.17 -8.23
C THR A 144 3.71 -5.00 -6.83
N PRO A 145 3.57 -3.76 -6.32
CA PRO A 145 2.84 -3.51 -5.10
C PRO A 145 1.40 -4.02 -5.19
N GLU A 146 0.86 -4.57 -4.12
CA GLU A 146 -0.50 -5.15 -4.07
C GLU A 146 -1.60 -4.19 -4.57
N ASN A 147 -1.39 -2.88 -4.42
CA ASN A 147 -2.35 -1.84 -4.83
C ASN A 147 -2.14 -1.34 -6.28
N VAL A 148 -1.29 -2.01 -7.07
CA VAL A 148 -1.00 -1.60 -8.45
C VAL A 148 -1.34 -2.75 -9.39
N MET A 149 -2.39 -2.60 -10.17
CA MET A 149 -2.74 -3.53 -11.23
C MET A 149 -1.84 -3.31 -12.45
N ASN A 150 -1.21 -4.35 -12.95
CA ASN A 150 -0.31 -4.27 -14.09
C ASN A 150 -0.81 -5.02 -15.32
N THR A 151 -1.80 -5.88 -15.16
CA THR A 151 -2.30 -6.72 -16.25
C THR A 151 -3.82 -6.59 -16.38
N THR A 152 -4.32 -6.90 -17.57
CA THR A 152 -5.77 -6.97 -17.82
C THR A 152 -6.41 -8.08 -16.99
N GLU A 153 -5.67 -9.16 -16.75
CA GLU A 153 -6.08 -10.30 -15.92
C GLU A 153 -6.29 -9.88 -14.46
N ASP A 154 -5.39 -9.06 -13.89
CA ASP A 154 -5.55 -8.52 -12.53
C ASP A 154 -6.82 -7.66 -12.43
N PHE A 155 -7.11 -6.86 -13.47
CA PHE A 155 -8.32 -6.06 -13.53
C PHE A 155 -9.58 -6.93 -13.64
N LEU A 156 -9.56 -7.95 -14.52
CA LEU A 156 -10.70 -8.83 -14.73
C LEU A 156 -11.03 -9.65 -13.48
N SER A 157 -10.03 -10.16 -12.76
CA SER A 157 -10.25 -10.88 -11.51
C SER A 157 -10.90 -9.98 -10.46
N LEU A 158 -10.40 -8.75 -10.27
CA LEU A 158 -11.00 -7.78 -9.36
C LEU A 158 -12.43 -7.39 -9.75
N TYR A 159 -12.70 -7.28 -11.05
CA TYR A 159 -14.04 -6.97 -11.53
C TYR A 159 -15.01 -8.14 -11.32
N GLN A 160 -14.55 -9.38 -11.52
CA GLN A 160 -15.36 -10.58 -11.30
C GLN A 160 -15.63 -10.84 -9.80
N ASP A 161 -14.66 -10.53 -8.95
CA ASP A 161 -14.73 -10.70 -7.49
C ASP A 161 -15.36 -9.47 -6.79
N ALA A 162 -15.68 -8.40 -7.53
CA ALA A 162 -16.30 -7.21 -6.97
C ALA A 162 -17.69 -7.57 -6.38
N PRO A 163 -17.96 -7.24 -5.12
CA PRO A 163 -19.29 -7.49 -4.54
C PRO A 163 -20.35 -6.69 -5.31
N GLU A 164 -21.51 -7.30 -5.56
CA GLU A 164 -22.66 -6.57 -6.07
C GLU A 164 -23.02 -5.46 -5.07
N HIS A 165 -23.10 -4.24 -5.58
CA HIS A 165 -23.47 -3.11 -4.75
C HIS A 165 -24.98 -3.07 -4.54
N GLU A 166 -25.41 -3.10 -3.27
CA GLU A 166 -26.79 -2.88 -2.90
C GLU A 166 -27.09 -1.38 -2.85
N TYR A 167 -28.12 -0.98 -3.57
CA TYR A 167 -28.61 0.40 -3.60
C TYR A 167 -29.94 0.50 -2.89
N VAL A 168 -30.09 1.46 -2.01
CA VAL A 168 -31.33 1.81 -1.35
C VAL A 168 -31.91 3.02 -2.08
N PRO A 169 -33.07 2.87 -2.78
CA PRO A 169 -33.70 3.99 -3.48
C PRO A 169 -34.02 5.14 -2.54
N THR A 170 -33.73 6.35 -2.96
CA THR A 170 -34.02 7.57 -2.18
C THR A 170 -35.54 7.88 -2.11
N GLY A 171 -36.31 7.33 -3.03
CA GLY A 171 -37.74 7.65 -3.22
C GLY A 171 -37.97 8.93 -4.04
N ILE A 172 -36.90 9.60 -4.45
CA ILE A 172 -36.95 10.74 -5.36
C ILE A 172 -36.55 10.25 -6.75
N GLN A 173 -37.52 9.93 -7.60
CA GLN A 173 -37.29 9.29 -8.89
C GLN A 173 -36.20 9.98 -9.73
N ALA A 174 -36.26 11.30 -9.85
CA ALA A 174 -35.31 12.08 -10.63
C ALA A 174 -33.86 12.00 -10.08
N LEU A 175 -33.67 11.68 -8.80
CA LEU A 175 -32.41 11.46 -8.18
C LEU A 175 -31.95 10.01 -8.39
N ASP A 176 -32.84 9.06 -8.16
CA ASP A 176 -32.57 7.63 -8.32
C ASP A 176 -32.22 7.26 -9.77
N ASP A 177 -32.85 7.93 -10.77
CA ASP A 177 -32.48 7.80 -12.19
C ASP A 177 -31.01 8.19 -12.49
N LYS A 178 -30.40 9.00 -11.63
CA LYS A 178 -29.03 9.48 -11.81
C LYS A 178 -28.00 8.74 -10.97
N ILE A 179 -28.35 8.34 -9.74
CA ILE A 179 -27.41 7.75 -8.78
C ILE A 179 -27.73 6.31 -8.39
N LEU A 180 -28.82 5.74 -8.94
CA LEU A 180 -29.36 4.40 -8.64
C LEU A 180 -29.88 4.22 -7.20
N GLY A 181 -29.74 5.23 -6.36
CA GLY A 181 -30.03 5.19 -4.93
C GLY A 181 -28.80 5.43 -4.07
N LEU A 182 -28.95 5.26 -2.75
CA LEU A 182 -27.85 5.35 -1.79
C LEU A 182 -27.14 4.00 -1.71
N MET A 183 -25.84 3.99 -1.98
CA MET A 183 -25.04 2.77 -1.99
C MET A 183 -24.58 2.42 -0.57
N GLN A 184 -24.73 1.17 -0.18
CA GLN A 184 -24.24 0.65 1.08
C GLN A 184 -22.70 0.77 1.14
N GLY A 185 -22.17 1.19 2.31
CA GLY A 185 -20.74 1.41 2.51
C GLY A 185 -20.20 2.74 1.98
N HIS A 186 -21.03 3.56 1.33
CA HIS A 186 -20.64 4.88 0.83
C HIS A 186 -21.02 6.02 1.78
N PHE A 187 -20.21 7.07 1.73
CA PHE A 187 -20.47 8.32 2.44
C PHE A 187 -21.06 9.35 1.48
N THR A 188 -22.32 9.71 1.71
CA THR A 188 -23.06 10.69 0.87
C THR A 188 -23.20 12.01 1.61
N VAL A 189 -22.88 13.13 0.97
CA VAL A 189 -22.98 14.49 1.53
C VAL A 189 -24.02 15.29 0.78
N ILE A 190 -25.03 15.79 1.51
CA ILE A 190 -26.02 16.73 0.99
C ILE A 190 -25.65 18.15 1.43
N LYS A 191 -25.22 18.98 0.48
CA LYS A 191 -24.83 20.37 0.75
C LYS A 191 -25.81 21.36 0.11
N ALA A 192 -26.25 22.31 0.92
CA ALA A 192 -27.15 23.36 0.46
C ALA A 192 -27.10 24.58 1.40
N PRO A 193 -27.43 25.80 0.95
CA PRO A 193 -27.57 26.98 1.80
C PRO A 193 -28.58 26.77 2.95
N THR A 194 -28.49 27.62 3.99
CA THR A 194 -29.44 27.58 5.11
C THR A 194 -30.85 27.97 4.64
N GLY A 195 -31.87 27.30 5.17
CA GLY A 195 -33.27 27.65 4.94
C GLY A 195 -33.93 27.03 3.69
N ILE A 196 -33.18 26.30 2.84
CA ILE A 196 -33.79 25.73 1.59
C ILE A 196 -34.35 24.30 1.74
N GLY A 197 -34.43 23.77 2.96
CA GLY A 197 -35.07 22.49 3.20
C GLY A 197 -34.19 21.26 3.32
N LYS A 198 -32.85 21.41 3.64
CA LYS A 198 -31.97 20.25 3.88
C LYS A 198 -32.55 19.24 4.86
N THR A 199 -33.06 19.73 5.99
CA THR A 199 -33.64 18.89 7.05
C THR A 199 -34.87 18.15 6.56
N GLU A 200 -35.69 18.77 5.70
CA GLU A 200 -36.84 18.12 5.11
C GLU A 200 -36.45 17.00 4.13
N VAL A 201 -35.43 17.22 3.32
CA VAL A 201 -34.87 16.16 2.46
C VAL A 201 -34.38 14.99 3.29
N MET A 202 -33.65 15.26 4.39
CA MET A 202 -33.16 14.20 5.29
C MET A 202 -34.32 13.41 5.92
N ARG A 203 -35.32 14.09 6.44
CA ARG A 203 -36.55 13.46 7.01
C ARG A 203 -37.28 12.61 5.98
N TYR A 204 -37.40 13.11 4.74
CA TYR A 204 -38.03 12.35 3.66
C TYR A 204 -37.23 11.06 3.38
N LEU A 205 -35.91 11.12 3.31
CA LEU A 205 -35.07 9.94 3.12
C LEU A 205 -35.23 8.95 4.28
N GLU A 206 -35.23 9.43 5.52
CA GLU A 206 -35.46 8.61 6.72
C GLU A 206 -36.81 7.92 6.68
N TYR A 207 -37.87 8.68 6.40
CA TYR A 207 -39.22 8.15 6.26
C TYR A 207 -39.34 7.08 5.16
N ASN A 208 -38.79 7.35 3.99
CA ASN A 208 -38.78 6.42 2.87
C ASN A 208 -38.01 5.13 3.18
N MET A 209 -36.91 5.20 3.90
CA MET A 209 -36.15 4.02 4.33
C MET A 209 -36.90 3.21 5.39
N ILE A 210 -37.48 3.89 6.39
CA ILE A 210 -38.26 3.24 7.46
C ILE A 210 -39.44 2.49 6.85
N THR A 211 -40.22 3.12 5.94
CA THR A 211 -41.37 2.50 5.32
C THR A 211 -41.02 1.31 4.42
N ARG A 212 -39.80 1.24 3.93
CA ARG A 212 -39.27 0.09 3.18
C ARG A 212 -38.64 -0.98 4.08
N GLY A 213 -38.61 -0.80 5.40
CA GLY A 213 -38.03 -1.75 6.34
C GLY A 213 -36.51 -1.72 6.38
N VAL A 214 -35.87 -0.67 5.85
CA VAL A 214 -34.42 -0.49 5.91
C VAL A 214 -34.03 -0.02 7.30
N PRO A 215 -33.17 -0.71 8.03
CA PRO A 215 -32.71 -0.27 9.35
C PRO A 215 -31.85 1.00 9.22
N ILE A 216 -32.22 2.05 9.94
CA ILE A 216 -31.48 3.32 9.94
C ILE A 216 -31.10 3.74 11.36
N ALA A 217 -30.03 4.53 11.47
CA ALA A 217 -29.70 5.28 12.66
C ALA A 217 -29.61 6.77 12.29
N ALA A 218 -30.40 7.62 12.93
CA ALA A 218 -30.42 9.06 12.67
C ALA A 218 -29.87 9.84 13.87
N MET A 219 -29.06 10.87 13.60
CA MET A 219 -28.54 11.80 14.60
C MET A 219 -28.89 13.23 14.19
N HIS A 220 -29.84 13.84 14.91
CA HIS A 220 -30.27 15.22 14.70
C HIS A 220 -29.63 16.12 15.76
N VAL A 221 -28.63 16.92 15.37
CA VAL A 221 -27.86 17.76 16.30
C VAL A 221 -28.59 19.05 16.65
N GLU A 222 -29.43 19.57 15.73
CA GLU A 222 -30.11 20.87 15.87
C GLU A 222 -31.55 20.76 16.38
N GLU A 223 -32.09 19.55 16.51
CA GLU A 223 -33.50 19.33 16.86
C GLU A 223 -33.67 18.49 18.12
N THR A 224 -34.79 18.71 18.82
CA THR A 224 -35.19 17.83 19.91
C THR A 224 -35.74 16.51 19.37
N LYS A 225 -35.63 15.43 20.17
CA LYS A 225 -36.17 14.11 19.82
C LYS A 225 -37.65 14.16 19.41
N LEU A 226 -38.45 14.94 20.16
CA LEU A 226 -39.89 15.10 19.87
C LEU A 226 -40.11 15.74 18.51
N ARG A 227 -39.38 16.80 18.18
CA ARG A 227 -39.54 17.50 16.90
C ARG A 227 -39.11 16.62 15.72
N SER A 228 -38.05 15.85 15.86
CA SER A 228 -37.61 14.88 14.83
C SER A 228 -38.67 13.80 14.59
N LEU A 229 -39.25 13.23 15.66
CA LEU A 229 -40.31 12.24 15.56
C LEU A 229 -41.59 12.83 14.94
N LEU A 230 -42.04 14.00 15.37
CA LEU A 230 -43.21 14.68 14.78
C LEU A 230 -42.98 14.99 13.30
N GLY A 231 -41.72 15.32 12.92
CA GLY A 231 -41.38 15.52 11.51
C GLY A 231 -41.52 14.25 10.66
N LEU A 232 -41.17 13.08 11.16
CA LEU A 232 -41.36 11.80 10.47
C LEU A 232 -42.85 11.43 10.41
N VAL A 233 -43.58 11.58 11.53
CA VAL A 233 -45.05 11.30 11.57
C VAL A 233 -45.80 12.23 10.65
N SER A 234 -45.35 13.44 10.42
CA SER A 234 -45.94 14.40 9.48
C SER A 234 -46.03 13.85 8.06
N TYR A 235 -45.08 13.06 7.62
CA TYR A 235 -45.10 12.39 6.30
C TYR A 235 -46.19 11.30 6.25
N GLU A 236 -46.33 10.51 7.30
CA GLU A 236 -47.35 9.46 7.37
C GLU A 236 -48.76 10.04 7.41
N CYS A 237 -48.96 11.09 8.21
CA CYS A 237 -50.28 11.74 8.36
C CYS A 237 -50.61 12.72 7.24
N ASN A 238 -49.67 13.02 6.34
CA ASN A 238 -49.76 14.07 5.34
C ASN A 238 -50.24 15.43 5.92
N ASP A 239 -49.75 15.73 7.15
CA ASP A 239 -50.07 16.98 7.87
C ASP A 239 -48.81 17.47 8.61
N ASN A 240 -48.66 18.79 8.72
CA ASN A 240 -47.49 19.37 9.37
C ASN A 240 -47.67 19.47 10.89
N LEU A 241 -47.12 18.47 11.60
CA LEU A 241 -47.16 18.39 13.08
C LEU A 241 -46.04 19.12 13.79
N THR A 242 -45.10 19.74 13.05
CA THR A 242 -43.94 20.45 13.60
C THR A 242 -44.15 21.95 13.76
N ARG A 243 -45.34 22.46 13.46
CA ARG A 243 -45.73 23.86 13.60
C ARG A 243 -45.89 24.28 15.04
#